data_fcee2160105e9ac4e935e4e3cb3dee08
#
_entry.id   fcee2160105e9ac4e935e4e3cb3dee08
#
_cell.length_a   1.000
_cell.length_b   1.000
_cell.length_c   1.000
_cell.angle_alpha   90.00
_cell.angle_beta   90.00
_cell.angle_gamma   90.00
#
_symmetry.space_group_name_H-M   'P 1'
#
loop_
_entity.id
_entity.type
_entity.pdbx_description
1 polymer ?
#
loop_
_entity_poly.entity_id
_entity_poly.type
_entity_poly.pdbx_seq_one_letter_code
_entity_poly.pdbx_strand_id
1 'polypeptide(L)'
;MAERLAASADGRIIYAGAGTSARIGVQDGVELTPTFNWPEERLDYVIAGGMGALMASVEGAEDQAGAAQEAVTNININNKDVVIGLAASGTTVFTIAVLAAARQQGALTIGVANNRLTPLLDTAEYPILIETGGEALAGSTRLKAGTAQKICLNTISTLVMARLGRIKNGLMVAMKPTNAKLIRRKEQMDHFLSCLTNANTDSNR
;
A
#
# COMPACT_ATOMS: atom_id res chain seq x y z
N MET A 1 -0.19 8.39 -8.10
CA MET A 1 -0.30 6.92 -7.98
C MET A 1 -1.31 6.34 -8.97
N ALA A 2 -2.60 6.64 -8.90
CA ALA A 2 -3.61 6.04 -9.81
C ALA A 2 -3.29 6.26 -11.30
N GLU A 3 -2.91 7.46 -11.70
CA GLU A 3 -2.51 7.78 -13.07
C GLU A 3 -1.32 6.95 -13.55
N ARG A 4 -0.29 6.79 -12.71
CA ARG A 4 0.89 5.94 -13.02
C ARG A 4 0.48 4.49 -13.27
N LEU A 5 -0.37 3.94 -12.41
CA LEU A 5 -0.85 2.56 -12.51
C LEU A 5 -1.85 2.35 -13.64
N ALA A 6 -2.58 3.37 -14.06
CA ALA A 6 -3.48 3.34 -15.22
C ALA A 6 -2.71 3.41 -16.54
N ALA A 7 -1.59 4.14 -16.56
CA ALA A 7 -0.76 4.32 -17.75
C ALA A 7 0.01 3.06 -18.20
N SER A 8 0.10 2.04 -17.34
CA SER A 8 0.85 0.82 -17.62
C SER A 8 0.12 -0.42 -17.11
N ALA A 9 0.01 -1.45 -17.94
CA ALA A 9 -0.61 -2.72 -17.55
C ALA A 9 0.26 -3.54 -16.59
N ASP A 10 1.56 -3.28 -16.54
CA ASP A 10 2.58 -4.00 -15.77
C ASP A 10 3.16 -3.20 -14.59
N GLY A 11 2.74 -1.94 -14.39
CA GLY A 11 3.15 -1.12 -13.25
C GLY A 11 2.63 -1.68 -11.94
N ARG A 12 3.50 -1.78 -10.93
CA ARG A 12 3.23 -2.45 -9.65
C ARG A 12 3.05 -1.45 -8.52
N ILE A 13 2.35 -1.91 -7.47
CA ILE A 13 2.38 -1.32 -6.13
C ILE A 13 3.39 -2.13 -5.31
N ILE A 14 4.40 -1.47 -4.76
CA ILE A 14 5.47 -2.11 -3.99
C ILE A 14 5.48 -1.50 -2.60
N TYR A 15 5.30 -2.34 -1.57
CA TYR A 15 5.38 -1.90 -0.18
C TYR A 15 6.77 -2.18 0.38
N ALA A 16 7.39 -1.18 0.98
CA ALA A 16 8.73 -1.29 1.56
C ALA A 16 8.73 -0.89 3.04
N GLY A 17 9.45 -1.65 3.87
CA GLY A 17 9.53 -1.34 5.29
C GLY A 17 10.25 -2.38 6.13
N ALA A 18 10.29 -2.13 7.44
CA ALA A 18 10.83 -3.03 8.45
C ALA A 18 9.80 -3.28 9.56
N GLY A 19 9.90 -4.42 10.22
CA GLY A 19 9.11 -4.75 11.41
C GLY A 19 7.60 -4.57 11.24
N THR A 20 6.97 -3.86 12.16
CA THR A 20 5.50 -3.62 12.15
C THR A 20 5.06 -2.87 10.90
N SER A 21 5.80 -1.85 10.46
CA SER A 21 5.45 -1.06 9.27
C SER A 21 5.43 -1.94 8.01
N ALA A 22 6.39 -2.85 7.85
CA ALA A 22 6.38 -3.83 6.75
C ALA A 22 5.16 -4.76 6.81
N ARG A 23 4.83 -5.29 7.99
CA ARG A 23 3.66 -6.16 8.19
C ARG A 23 2.35 -5.45 7.83
N ILE A 24 2.22 -4.18 8.15
CA ILE A 24 1.06 -3.34 7.81
C ILE A 24 0.98 -3.14 6.29
N GLY A 25 2.12 -2.89 5.62
CA GLY A 25 2.19 -2.80 4.17
C GLY A 25 1.75 -4.09 3.48
N VAL A 26 2.24 -5.24 3.96
CA VAL A 26 1.83 -6.55 3.45
C VAL A 26 0.34 -6.79 3.68
N GLN A 27 -0.18 -6.45 4.87
CA GLN A 27 -1.60 -6.60 5.18
C GLN A 27 -2.48 -5.80 4.21
N ASP A 28 -2.12 -4.56 3.87
CA ASP A 28 -2.88 -3.77 2.89
C ASP A 28 -2.79 -4.37 1.49
N GLY A 29 -1.58 -4.74 1.06
CA GLY A 29 -1.33 -5.26 -0.28
C GLY A 29 -2.04 -6.58 -0.57
N VAL A 30 -2.01 -7.56 0.33
CA VAL A 30 -2.65 -8.87 0.13
C VAL A 30 -4.17 -8.79 0.02
N GLU A 31 -4.78 -7.74 0.57
CA GLU A 31 -6.22 -7.51 0.47
C GLU A 31 -6.67 -6.91 -0.87
N LEU A 32 -5.74 -6.39 -1.67
CA LEU A 32 -6.10 -5.75 -2.97
C LEU A 32 -6.62 -6.76 -3.98
N THR A 33 -6.06 -7.96 -4.01
CA THR A 33 -6.49 -9.02 -4.94
C THR A 33 -7.90 -9.51 -4.63
N PRO A 34 -8.24 -9.98 -3.42
CA PRO A 34 -9.59 -10.47 -3.12
C PRO A 34 -10.65 -9.35 -3.13
N THR A 35 -10.28 -8.12 -2.75
CA THR A 35 -11.24 -7.01 -2.65
C THR A 35 -11.51 -6.34 -3.99
N PHE A 36 -10.46 -6.09 -4.76
CA PHE A 36 -10.53 -5.27 -5.97
C PHE A 36 -10.12 -6.02 -7.24
N ASN A 37 -9.85 -7.32 -7.15
CA ASN A 37 -9.30 -8.12 -8.24
C ASN A 37 -8.04 -7.46 -8.85
N TRP A 38 -7.19 -6.90 -7.98
CA TRP A 38 -5.88 -6.40 -8.40
C TRP A 38 -4.99 -7.58 -8.74
N PRO A 39 -4.27 -7.56 -9.88
CA PRO A 39 -3.41 -8.68 -10.27
C PRO A 39 -2.27 -8.88 -9.26
N GLU A 40 -2.03 -10.14 -8.85
CA GLU A 40 -0.97 -10.46 -7.88
C GLU A 40 0.41 -10.10 -8.42
N GLU A 41 0.65 -10.28 -9.71
CA GLU A 41 1.87 -9.90 -10.42
C GLU A 41 2.13 -8.38 -10.44
N ARG A 42 1.13 -7.58 -10.06
CA ARG A 42 1.23 -6.13 -9.89
C ARG A 42 1.38 -5.69 -8.43
N LEU A 43 1.77 -6.64 -7.56
CA LEU A 43 2.10 -6.41 -6.16
C LEU A 43 3.51 -6.94 -5.88
N ASP A 44 4.26 -6.21 -5.05
CA ASP A 44 5.53 -6.71 -4.56
C ASP A 44 5.85 -6.12 -3.18
N TYR A 45 6.81 -6.72 -2.49
CA TYR A 45 7.14 -6.37 -1.12
C TYR A 45 8.66 -6.38 -0.90
N VAL A 46 9.20 -5.28 -0.42
CA VAL A 46 10.61 -5.12 -0.07
C VAL A 46 10.74 -5.00 1.45
N ILE A 47 11.03 -6.11 2.11
CA ILE A 47 10.97 -6.25 3.56
C ILE A 47 12.37 -6.42 4.13
N ALA A 48 12.74 -5.60 5.09
CA ALA A 48 14.00 -5.77 5.83
C ALA A 48 14.05 -7.15 6.49
N GLY A 49 15.09 -7.94 6.19
CA GLY A 49 15.19 -9.33 6.61
C GLY A 49 14.39 -10.34 5.78
N GLY A 50 13.76 -9.88 4.67
CA GLY A 50 13.00 -10.74 3.75
C GLY A 50 11.64 -11.19 4.29
N MET A 51 10.98 -12.08 3.55
CA MET A 51 9.63 -12.57 3.89
C MET A 51 9.55 -13.28 5.25
N GLY A 52 10.63 -13.91 5.71
CA GLY A 52 10.71 -14.53 7.03
C GLY A 52 10.54 -13.55 8.20
N ALA A 53 10.90 -12.28 8.00
CA ALA A 53 10.75 -11.21 8.98
C ALA A 53 9.29 -10.84 9.29
N LEU A 54 8.35 -11.31 8.50
CA LEU A 54 6.91 -11.15 8.78
C LEU A 54 6.49 -11.97 10.00
N MET A 55 7.08 -13.15 10.19
CA MET A 55 6.71 -14.09 11.25
C MET A 55 7.61 -13.97 12.49
N ALA A 56 8.88 -13.59 12.29
CA ALA A 56 9.86 -13.43 13.37
C ALA A 56 10.71 -12.19 13.14
N SER A 57 11.11 -11.50 14.21
CA SER A 57 12.02 -10.36 14.10
C SER A 57 13.40 -10.81 13.63
N VAL A 58 13.98 -10.09 12.66
CA VAL A 58 15.37 -10.25 12.22
C VAL A 58 16.14 -9.05 12.72
N GLU A 59 17.00 -9.27 13.71
CA GLU A 59 17.77 -8.18 14.32
C GLU A 59 18.75 -7.55 13.32
N GLY A 60 18.90 -6.23 13.38
CA GLY A 60 19.82 -5.47 12.53
C GLY A 60 19.40 -5.37 11.05
N ALA A 61 18.32 -6.03 10.61
CA ALA A 61 17.91 -5.96 9.21
C ALA A 61 17.47 -4.55 8.77
N GLU A 62 16.95 -3.75 9.69
CA GLU A 62 16.49 -2.38 9.41
C GLU A 62 17.64 -1.39 9.15
N ASP A 63 18.88 -1.74 9.52
CA ASP A 63 20.06 -0.90 9.36
C ASP A 63 20.87 -1.21 8.07
N GLN A 64 20.43 -2.20 7.28
CA GLN A 64 21.17 -2.71 6.12
C GLN A 64 20.81 -2.00 4.81
N ALA A 65 21.49 -0.87 4.52
CA ALA A 65 21.28 -0.15 3.25
C ALA A 65 21.69 -0.97 2.00
N GLY A 66 22.73 -1.79 2.09
CA GLY A 66 23.19 -2.65 0.98
C GLY A 66 22.13 -3.67 0.56
N ALA A 67 21.48 -4.32 1.53
CA ALA A 67 20.38 -5.27 1.26
C ALA A 67 19.18 -4.58 0.59
N ALA A 68 18.92 -3.32 0.90
CA ALA A 68 17.88 -2.53 0.23
C ALA A 68 18.17 -2.31 -1.25
N GLN A 69 19.42 -1.96 -1.59
CA GLN A 69 19.86 -1.77 -2.98
C GLN A 69 19.75 -3.06 -3.80
N GLU A 70 20.20 -4.17 -3.22
CA GLU A 70 20.08 -5.50 -3.84
C GLU A 70 18.61 -5.89 -4.07
N ALA A 71 17.74 -5.67 -3.09
CA ALA A 71 16.32 -5.96 -3.21
C ALA A 71 15.65 -5.18 -4.35
N VAL A 72 15.94 -3.87 -4.47
CA VAL A 72 15.42 -3.01 -5.56
C VAL A 72 15.89 -3.52 -6.91
N THR A 73 17.14 -3.93 -7.03
CA THR A 73 17.72 -4.48 -8.26
C THR A 73 17.09 -5.83 -8.63
N ASN A 74 16.97 -6.72 -7.64
CA ASN A 74 16.47 -8.09 -7.87
C ASN A 74 15.03 -8.14 -8.37
N ILE A 75 14.17 -7.23 -7.92
CA ILE A 75 12.77 -7.16 -8.40
C ILE A 75 12.61 -6.21 -9.59
N ASN A 76 13.70 -5.65 -10.12
CA ASN A 76 13.71 -4.77 -11.31
C ASN A 76 12.71 -3.62 -11.21
N ILE A 77 12.77 -2.84 -10.10
CA ILE A 77 11.93 -1.63 -9.95
C ILE A 77 12.23 -0.66 -11.11
N ASN A 78 11.18 -0.08 -11.67
CA ASN A 78 11.29 0.80 -12.82
C ASN A 78 10.27 1.97 -12.79
N ASN A 79 10.27 2.80 -13.80
CA ASN A 79 9.47 4.02 -13.89
C ASN A 79 7.95 3.83 -13.99
N LYS A 80 7.47 2.60 -14.11
CA LYS A 80 6.03 2.27 -14.09
C LYS A 80 5.52 1.99 -12.69
N ASP A 81 6.43 1.67 -11.76
CA ASP A 81 6.13 1.22 -10.41
C ASP A 81 5.83 2.39 -9.46
N VAL A 82 5.08 2.07 -8.41
CA VAL A 82 4.83 2.93 -7.25
C VAL A 82 5.36 2.23 -6.01
N VAL A 83 6.32 2.84 -5.32
CA VAL A 83 6.92 2.31 -4.10
C VAL A 83 6.44 3.11 -2.89
N ILE A 84 5.84 2.41 -1.92
CA ILE A 84 5.36 2.99 -0.66
C ILE A 84 6.28 2.53 0.45
N GLY A 85 7.13 3.44 0.93
CA GLY A 85 8.04 3.19 2.05
C GLY A 85 7.40 3.59 3.38
N LEU A 86 7.41 2.67 4.35
CA LEU A 86 6.79 2.86 5.65
C LEU A 86 7.83 2.73 6.76
N ALA A 87 7.97 3.78 7.57
CA ALA A 87 8.76 3.75 8.80
C ALA A 87 8.17 4.74 9.81
N ALA A 88 7.67 4.26 10.94
CA ALA A 88 7.06 5.12 11.95
C ALA A 88 8.05 6.16 12.48
N SER A 89 9.31 5.77 12.73
CA SER A 89 10.39 6.70 13.10
C SER A 89 10.73 7.68 11.98
N GLY A 90 10.59 7.25 10.73
CA GLY A 90 11.07 7.95 9.55
C GLY A 90 12.58 7.90 9.36
N THR A 91 13.31 7.09 10.18
CA THR A 91 14.78 7.00 10.19
C THR A 91 15.32 5.60 9.84
N THR A 92 14.45 4.64 9.55
CA THR A 92 14.85 3.26 9.18
C THR A 92 15.70 3.26 7.92
N VAL A 93 16.98 2.96 8.06
CA VAL A 93 17.99 3.04 7.00
C VAL A 93 17.60 2.21 5.78
N PHE A 94 17.17 0.96 5.99
CA PHE A 94 16.70 0.09 4.92
C PHE A 94 15.58 0.74 4.07
N THR A 95 14.54 1.26 4.72
CA THR A 95 13.37 1.83 4.01
C THR A 95 13.75 3.09 3.23
N ILE A 96 14.59 3.94 3.81
CA ILE A 96 15.12 5.14 3.15
C ILE A 96 15.92 4.75 1.90
N ALA A 97 16.82 3.76 2.03
CA ALA A 97 17.65 3.28 0.93
C ALA A 97 16.78 2.67 -0.21
N VAL A 98 15.72 1.93 0.12
CA VAL A 98 14.75 1.43 -0.89
C VAL A 98 14.12 2.59 -1.64
N LEU A 99 13.59 3.61 -0.95
CA LEU A 99 12.96 4.75 -1.62
C LEU A 99 13.96 5.53 -2.49
N ALA A 100 15.17 5.75 -1.99
CA ALA A 100 16.21 6.43 -2.75
C ALA A 100 16.58 5.67 -4.03
N ALA A 101 16.80 4.35 -3.94
CA ALA A 101 17.11 3.51 -5.08
C ALA A 101 15.93 3.43 -6.08
N ALA A 102 14.70 3.25 -5.59
CA ALA A 102 13.50 3.22 -6.43
C ALA A 102 13.31 4.53 -7.20
N ARG A 103 13.53 5.68 -6.54
CA ARG A 103 13.46 6.99 -7.17
C ARG A 103 14.51 7.16 -8.29
N GLN A 104 15.71 6.65 -8.10
CA GLN A 104 16.76 6.64 -9.14
C GLN A 104 16.36 5.81 -10.37
N GLN A 105 15.54 4.77 -10.18
CA GLN A 105 14.95 3.98 -11.27
C GLN A 105 13.70 4.62 -11.89
N GLY A 106 13.33 5.82 -11.47
CA GLY A 106 12.18 6.58 -11.98
C GLY A 106 10.82 6.14 -11.42
N ALA A 107 10.79 5.25 -10.43
CA ALA A 107 9.55 4.88 -9.74
C ALA A 107 8.96 6.08 -8.99
N LEU A 108 7.62 6.15 -8.91
CA LEU A 108 6.95 7.09 -8.03
C LEU A 108 7.13 6.63 -6.58
N THR A 109 7.64 7.48 -5.71
CA THR A 109 7.92 7.11 -4.33
C THR A 109 7.03 7.87 -3.33
N ILE A 110 6.44 7.13 -2.40
CA ILE A 110 5.61 7.65 -1.30
C ILE A 110 6.29 7.24 0.01
N GLY A 111 6.59 8.20 0.88
CA GLY A 111 7.16 7.95 2.20
C GLY A 111 6.13 8.24 3.29
N VAL A 112 5.86 7.26 4.16
CA VAL A 112 4.92 7.40 5.28
C VAL A 112 5.65 7.32 6.60
N ALA A 113 5.62 8.39 7.38
CA ALA A 113 6.25 8.47 8.70
C ALA A 113 5.32 9.09 9.75
N ASN A 114 5.61 8.83 11.04
CA ASN A 114 4.83 9.37 12.15
C ASN A 114 5.57 10.50 12.92
N ASN A 115 6.77 10.85 12.45
CA ASN A 115 7.59 11.93 13.00
C ASN A 115 7.93 12.95 11.92
N ARG A 116 8.01 14.21 12.33
CA ARG A 116 8.40 15.34 11.46
C ARG A 116 9.88 15.31 11.12
N LEU A 117 10.25 15.99 10.03
CA LEU A 117 11.64 16.30 9.66
C LEU A 117 12.50 15.03 9.63
N THR A 118 12.05 14.01 8.94
CA THR A 118 12.74 12.73 8.88
C THR A 118 13.31 12.44 7.49
N PRO A 119 14.44 11.73 7.43
CA PRO A 119 15.07 11.39 6.15
C PRO A 119 14.16 10.63 5.18
N LEU A 120 13.20 9.83 5.69
CA LEU A 120 12.25 9.12 4.84
C LEU A 120 11.32 10.09 4.09
N LEU A 121 10.82 11.12 4.78
CA LEU A 121 9.95 12.12 4.18
C LEU A 121 10.71 12.99 3.17
N ASP A 122 11.97 13.33 3.46
CA ASP A 122 12.83 14.13 2.56
C ASP A 122 13.21 13.35 1.30
N THR A 123 13.36 12.03 1.39
CA THR A 123 13.72 11.16 0.27
C THR A 123 12.55 10.90 -0.67
N ALA A 124 11.33 10.84 -0.16
CA ALA A 124 10.13 10.52 -0.94
C ALA A 124 9.74 11.66 -1.89
N GLU A 125 9.23 11.33 -3.07
CA GLU A 125 8.59 12.30 -3.97
C GLU A 125 7.27 12.84 -3.37
N TYR A 126 6.53 11.96 -2.69
CA TYR A 126 5.29 12.28 -1.98
C TYR A 126 5.42 11.92 -0.51
N PRO A 127 5.82 12.85 0.36
CA PRO A 127 5.88 12.62 1.80
C PRO A 127 4.49 12.65 2.43
N ILE A 128 4.21 11.70 3.32
CA ILE A 128 2.99 11.64 4.13
C ILE A 128 3.38 11.58 5.60
N LEU A 129 3.13 12.65 6.32
CA LEU A 129 3.30 12.74 7.76
C LEU A 129 1.98 12.41 8.46
N ILE A 130 2.02 11.47 9.41
CA ILE A 130 0.89 11.10 10.25
C ILE A 130 1.28 11.25 11.72
N GLU A 131 1.04 12.41 12.28
CA GLU A 131 1.42 12.69 13.65
C GLU A 131 0.53 11.96 14.65
N THR A 132 1.11 11.08 15.44
CA THR A 132 0.40 10.31 16.48
C THR A 132 0.84 10.66 17.89
N GLY A 133 1.88 11.48 18.04
CA GLY A 133 2.49 11.81 19.32
C GLY A 133 3.12 10.61 20.02
N GLY A 134 3.46 10.74 21.28
CA GLY A 134 4.11 9.69 22.07
C GLY A 134 3.24 8.47 22.28
N GLU A 135 3.84 7.26 22.25
CA GLU A 135 3.15 6.02 22.51
C GLU A 135 2.90 5.78 24.01
N ALA A 136 1.85 5.02 24.35
CA ALA A 136 1.57 4.63 25.74
C ALA A 136 2.71 3.77 26.33
N LEU A 137 3.37 2.97 25.50
CA LEU A 137 4.63 2.31 25.79
C LEU A 137 5.72 3.00 24.98
N ALA A 138 6.57 3.77 25.64
CA ALA A 138 7.59 4.60 24.98
C ALA A 138 8.43 3.80 23.97
N GLY A 139 8.53 4.31 22.74
CA GLY A 139 9.26 3.68 21.64
C GLY A 139 8.54 2.52 20.94
N SER A 140 7.38 2.06 21.42
CA SER A 140 6.64 0.95 20.80
C SER A 140 5.71 1.42 19.70
N THR A 141 6.26 1.73 18.54
CA THR A 141 5.54 2.29 17.37
C THR A 141 4.56 1.30 16.69
N ARG A 142 4.48 0.06 17.18
CA ARG A 142 3.44 -0.90 16.76
C ARG A 142 2.02 -0.50 17.19
N LEU A 143 1.87 0.46 18.13
CA LEU A 143 0.60 0.88 18.73
C LEU A 143 -0.08 1.96 17.87
N LYS A 144 -0.10 3.23 18.33
CA LYS A 144 -0.79 4.31 17.61
C LYS A 144 -0.21 4.56 16.22
N ALA A 145 1.11 4.62 16.09
CA ALA A 145 1.78 4.82 14.82
C ALA A 145 1.41 3.73 13.82
N GLY A 146 1.52 2.47 14.19
CA GLY A 146 1.12 1.34 13.34
C GLY A 146 -0.35 1.39 12.95
N THR A 147 -1.25 1.68 13.90
CA THR A 147 -2.69 1.82 13.62
C THR A 147 -2.96 2.95 12.62
N ALA A 148 -2.29 4.09 12.79
CA ALA A 148 -2.44 5.23 11.90
C ALA A 148 -1.89 4.93 10.49
N GLN A 149 -0.76 4.23 10.37
CA GLN A 149 -0.22 3.75 9.09
C GLN A 149 -1.22 2.83 8.38
N LYS A 150 -1.84 1.89 9.11
CA LYS A 150 -2.89 1.02 8.55
C LYS A 150 -4.05 1.82 7.98
N ILE A 151 -4.58 2.78 8.72
CA ILE A 151 -5.69 3.64 8.26
C ILE A 151 -5.27 4.41 7.01
N CYS A 152 -4.07 4.97 7.00
CA CYS A 152 -3.52 5.71 5.87
C CYS A 152 -3.43 4.83 4.61
N LEU A 153 -2.85 3.63 4.73
CA LEU A 153 -2.73 2.71 3.59
C LEU A 153 -4.09 2.28 3.07
N ASN A 154 -5.03 1.89 3.95
CA ASN A 154 -6.37 1.51 3.54
C ASN A 154 -7.09 2.67 2.81
N THR A 155 -6.84 3.91 3.22
CA THR A 155 -7.38 5.10 2.55
C THR A 155 -6.75 5.27 1.17
N ILE A 156 -5.43 5.20 1.06
CA ILE A 156 -4.70 5.33 -0.20
C ILE A 156 -5.13 4.25 -1.18
N SER A 157 -5.07 2.99 -0.78
CA SER A 157 -5.39 1.85 -1.63
C SER A 157 -6.84 1.91 -2.11
N THR A 158 -7.80 2.19 -1.22
CA THR A 158 -9.22 2.34 -1.59
C THR A 158 -9.44 3.47 -2.58
N LEU A 159 -8.84 4.65 -2.35
CA LEU A 159 -8.99 5.79 -3.27
C LEU A 159 -8.34 5.53 -4.63
N VAL A 160 -7.20 4.85 -4.66
CA VAL A 160 -6.54 4.44 -5.91
C VAL A 160 -7.43 3.46 -6.67
N MET A 161 -7.97 2.45 -6.01
CA MET A 161 -8.86 1.46 -6.64
C MET A 161 -10.17 2.09 -7.11
N ALA A 162 -10.70 3.08 -6.40
CA ALA A 162 -11.85 3.86 -6.85
C ALA A 162 -11.53 4.64 -8.13
N ARG A 163 -10.39 5.33 -8.20
CA ARG A 163 -9.93 6.05 -9.40
C ARG A 163 -9.65 5.13 -10.58
N LEU A 164 -9.28 3.88 -10.33
CA LEU A 164 -9.10 2.85 -11.34
C LEU A 164 -10.42 2.15 -11.75
N GLY A 165 -11.58 2.63 -11.29
CA GLY A 165 -12.89 2.12 -11.65
C GLY A 165 -13.25 0.77 -11.01
N ARG A 166 -12.51 0.35 -9.98
CA ARG A 166 -12.75 -0.93 -9.27
C ARG A 166 -13.80 -0.82 -8.16
N ILE A 167 -14.21 0.41 -7.84
CA ILE A 167 -15.27 0.75 -6.90
C ILE A 167 -16.31 1.60 -7.62
N LYS A 168 -17.60 1.29 -7.44
CA LYS A 168 -18.71 2.10 -7.95
C LYS A 168 -19.79 2.21 -6.88
N ASN A 169 -20.20 3.43 -6.56
CA ASN A 169 -21.22 3.70 -5.53
C ASN A 169 -20.91 3.02 -4.17
N GLY A 170 -19.64 3.02 -3.75
CA GLY A 170 -19.20 2.37 -2.53
C GLY A 170 -19.12 0.83 -2.59
N LEU A 171 -19.35 0.22 -3.77
CA LEU A 171 -19.36 -1.24 -3.96
C LEU A 171 -18.10 -1.71 -4.69
N MET A 172 -17.58 -2.88 -4.29
CA MET A 172 -16.40 -3.54 -4.86
C MET A 172 -16.75 -4.25 -6.18
N VAL A 173 -17.04 -3.48 -7.23
CA VAL A 173 -17.56 -4.02 -8.50
C VAL A 173 -16.60 -4.92 -9.26
N ALA A 174 -15.31 -4.83 -8.98
CA ALA A 174 -14.28 -5.65 -9.60
C ALA A 174 -14.02 -6.98 -8.86
N MET A 175 -14.61 -7.20 -7.69
CA MET A 175 -14.42 -8.39 -6.87
C MET A 175 -14.79 -9.67 -7.65
N LYS A 176 -13.91 -10.67 -7.64
CA LYS A 176 -14.22 -12.01 -8.13
C LYS A 176 -14.80 -12.87 -7.00
N PRO A 177 -16.01 -13.42 -7.13
CA PRO A 177 -16.60 -14.27 -6.12
C PRO A 177 -15.95 -15.66 -6.16
N THR A 178 -15.13 -15.98 -5.14
CA THR A 178 -14.41 -17.26 -5.04
C THR A 178 -15.02 -18.24 -4.05
N ASN A 179 -16.04 -17.82 -3.29
CA ASN A 179 -16.76 -18.68 -2.34
C ASN A 179 -18.22 -18.28 -2.23
N ALA A 180 -19.04 -19.11 -1.59
CA ALA A 180 -20.50 -18.90 -1.46
C ALA A 180 -20.86 -17.55 -0.84
N LYS A 181 -20.10 -17.06 0.15
CA LYS A 181 -20.32 -15.74 0.78
C LYS A 181 -20.11 -14.62 -0.23
N LEU A 182 -19.06 -14.68 -1.04
CA LEU A 182 -18.75 -13.67 -2.04
C LEU A 182 -19.70 -13.70 -3.23
N ILE A 183 -20.20 -14.89 -3.62
CA ILE A 183 -21.26 -15.04 -4.64
C ILE A 183 -22.52 -14.29 -4.19
N ARG A 184 -23.02 -14.56 -2.99
CA ARG A 184 -24.21 -13.85 -2.44
C ARG A 184 -23.99 -12.34 -2.37
N ARG A 185 -22.79 -11.90 -1.95
CA ARG A 185 -22.45 -10.47 -1.90
C ARG A 185 -22.49 -9.85 -3.28
N LYS A 186 -21.96 -10.54 -4.30
CA LYS A 186 -22.00 -10.04 -5.68
C LYS A 186 -23.42 -9.91 -6.20
N GLU A 187 -24.28 -10.90 -5.99
CA GLU A 187 -25.71 -10.87 -6.36
C GLU A 187 -26.43 -9.67 -5.72
N GLN A 188 -26.19 -9.41 -4.43
CA GLN A 188 -26.75 -8.25 -3.72
C GLN A 188 -26.26 -6.92 -4.30
N MET A 189 -24.97 -6.83 -4.65
CA MET A 189 -24.40 -5.63 -5.27
C MET A 189 -24.97 -5.38 -6.67
N ASP A 190 -25.08 -6.43 -7.50
CA ASP A 190 -25.61 -6.33 -8.85
C ASP A 190 -27.08 -5.91 -8.82
N HIS A 191 -27.89 -6.45 -7.88
CA HIS A 191 -29.25 -6.02 -7.64
C HIS A 191 -29.34 -4.54 -7.23
N PHE A 192 -28.53 -4.10 -6.26
CA PHE A 192 -28.51 -2.71 -5.82
C PHE A 192 -28.14 -1.75 -6.95
N LEU A 193 -27.13 -2.09 -7.77
CA LEU A 193 -26.75 -1.27 -8.92
C LEU A 193 -27.85 -1.17 -9.98
N SER A 194 -28.58 -2.26 -10.22
CA SER A 194 -29.73 -2.26 -11.15
C SER A 194 -30.86 -1.34 -10.66
N CYS A 195 -31.16 -1.33 -9.37
CA CYS A 195 -32.15 -0.43 -8.78
C CYS A 195 -31.75 1.05 -8.93
N LEU A 196 -30.48 1.38 -8.70
CA LEU A 196 -29.97 2.75 -8.88
C LEU A 196 -30.06 3.23 -10.34
N THR A 197 -29.82 2.34 -11.29
CA THR A 197 -29.89 2.68 -12.72
C THR A 197 -31.33 2.97 -13.14
N ASN A 198 -32.30 2.17 -12.67
CA ASN A 198 -33.72 2.35 -12.95
C ASN A 198 -34.28 3.64 -12.33
N ALA A 199 -33.90 3.97 -11.08
CA ALA A 199 -34.34 5.19 -10.42
C ALA A 199 -33.86 6.47 -11.15
N ASN A 200 -32.67 6.43 -11.76
CA ASN A 200 -32.15 7.56 -12.54
C ASN A 200 -32.82 7.73 -13.92
N THR A 201 -33.40 6.67 -14.48
CA THR A 201 -34.15 6.76 -15.75
C THR A 201 -35.55 7.30 -15.54
N ASP A 202 -36.17 7.07 -14.38
CA ASP A 202 -37.51 7.57 -14.07
C ASP A 202 -37.55 9.04 -13.64
N SER A 203 -36.42 9.56 -13.10
CA SER A 203 -36.28 10.98 -12.72
C SER A 203 -35.99 11.93 -13.92
N ASN A 204 -35.73 11.40 -15.11
CA ASN A 204 -35.51 12.14 -16.34
C ASN A 204 -36.72 12.10 -17.31
N ARG A 205 -37.88 11.63 -16.86
CA ARG A 205 -39.17 11.68 -17.56
C ARG A 205 -40.10 12.66 -16.86
#